data_259392a35be4e4f2f414f4bfb16e5632
#
_entry.id   259392a35be4e4f2f414f4bfb16e5632
#
_cell.length_a   1.000
_cell.length_b   1.000
_cell.length_c   1.000
_cell.angle_alpha   90.00
_cell.angle_beta   90.00
_cell.angle_gamma   90.00
#
_symmetry.space_group_name_H-M   'P 1'
#
loop_
_entity.id
_entity.type
_entity.pdbx_description
1 polymer ?
#
loop_
_entity_poly.entity_id
_entity_poly.type
_entity_poly.pdbx_seq_one_letter_code
_entity_poly.pdbx_strand_id
1 'polypeptide(L)'
;LADYQRAEQFLSGNANPLVTGRILRQYWQKNDRLVYQKSIENGYETLIADLVTGSKTTLFDAINLANAIGEITGEAPDSRELEVRDIEVNAALNNIRFRFDGEDYSLDTASFNLQQLQEDPAHEYLSPDGSRAAFIRDHNLWLRDTLSNDVTQLTFDGQEDYGYATNNAGWLRDDGPV
;
A
#
# COMPACT_ATOMS: atom_id res chain seq x y z
N LEU A 1 -30.37 25.49 16.21
CA LEU A 1 -29.75 25.16 14.91
C LEU A 1 -28.32 25.71 14.84
N ALA A 2 -28.08 26.98 15.19
CA ALA A 2 -26.75 27.62 15.15
C ALA A 2 -25.71 26.90 16.03
N ASP A 3 -26.11 26.40 17.20
CA ASP A 3 -25.21 25.67 18.09
C ASP A 3 -24.77 24.32 17.51
N TYR A 4 -25.65 23.63 16.79
CA TYR A 4 -25.31 22.39 16.09
C TYR A 4 -24.33 22.66 14.93
N GLN A 5 -24.58 23.68 14.12
CA GLN A 5 -23.66 24.09 13.04
C GLN A 5 -22.27 24.51 13.58
N ARG A 6 -22.25 25.15 14.75
CA ARG A 6 -21.00 25.47 15.41
C ARG A 6 -20.28 24.22 15.92
N ALA A 7 -21.02 23.28 16.51
CA ALA A 7 -20.46 22.02 17.00
C ALA A 7 -19.93 21.14 15.85
N GLU A 8 -20.61 21.15 14.70
CA GLU A 8 -20.20 20.40 13.51
C GLU A 8 -18.79 20.80 13.01
N GLN A 9 -18.40 22.07 13.17
CA GLN A 9 -17.07 22.53 12.80
C GLN A 9 -15.94 21.87 13.58
N PHE A 10 -16.25 21.31 14.76
CA PHE A 10 -15.28 20.61 15.62
C PHE A 10 -15.27 19.08 15.43
N LEU A 11 -16.12 18.56 14.55
CA LEU A 11 -16.03 17.15 14.19
C LEU A 11 -14.68 16.85 13.52
N SER A 12 -14.18 15.65 13.76
CA SER A 12 -12.86 15.23 13.27
C SER A 12 -12.68 15.41 11.76
N GLY A 13 -13.74 15.21 10.96
CA GLY A 13 -13.72 15.46 9.51
C GLY A 13 -13.41 16.91 9.13
N ASN A 14 -13.86 17.87 9.93
CA ASN A 14 -13.65 19.30 9.68
C ASN A 14 -12.40 19.85 10.40
N ALA A 15 -12.07 19.29 11.58
CA ALA A 15 -10.94 19.75 12.39
C ALA A 15 -9.60 19.14 11.97
N ASN A 16 -9.58 17.85 11.55
CA ASN A 16 -8.36 17.16 11.14
C ASN A 16 -7.60 17.83 9.99
N PRO A 17 -8.26 18.33 8.93
CA PRO A 17 -7.58 19.02 7.84
C PRO A 17 -6.86 20.31 8.28
N LEU A 18 -7.26 20.91 9.41
CA LEU A 18 -6.63 22.11 9.97
C LEU A 18 -5.31 21.82 10.71
N VAL A 19 -5.03 20.55 11.00
CA VAL A 19 -3.81 20.14 11.72
C VAL A 19 -2.76 19.68 10.72
N THR A 20 -1.73 20.46 10.55
CA THR A 20 -0.55 20.10 9.74
C THR A 20 0.52 19.39 10.56
N GLY A 21 1.35 18.57 9.89
CA GLY A 21 2.45 17.85 10.53
C GLY A 21 2.03 16.58 11.28
N ARG A 22 0.75 16.19 11.25
CA ARG A 22 0.30 14.93 11.87
C ARG A 22 0.83 13.75 11.06
N ILE A 23 1.48 12.80 11.73
CA ILE A 23 1.88 11.53 11.13
C ILE A 23 0.64 10.65 10.98
N LEU A 24 0.36 10.24 9.75
CA LEU A 24 -0.82 9.43 9.40
C LEU A 24 -0.47 7.96 9.30
N ARG A 25 0.62 7.64 8.63
CA ARG A 25 1.10 6.29 8.38
C ARG A 25 2.62 6.26 8.47
N GLN A 26 3.16 5.08 8.79
CA GLN A 26 4.60 4.88 8.90
C GLN A 26 4.95 3.45 8.54
N TYR A 27 6.02 3.28 7.76
CA TYR A 27 6.49 2.00 7.27
C TYR A 27 7.99 1.87 7.51
N TRP A 28 8.40 0.93 8.34
CA TRP A 28 9.79 0.61 8.55
C TRP A 28 10.37 -0.06 7.32
N GLN A 29 11.47 0.44 6.84
CA GLN A 29 12.22 -0.09 5.73
C GLN A 29 13.50 -0.76 6.22
N LYS A 30 14.12 -1.58 5.35
CA LYS A 30 15.47 -2.10 5.59
C LYS A 30 16.49 -0.95 5.69
N ASN A 31 17.65 -1.21 6.31
CA ASN A 31 18.77 -0.26 6.44
C ASN A 31 18.42 1.01 7.25
N ASP A 32 17.71 0.83 8.38
CA ASP A 32 17.37 1.90 9.32
C ASP A 32 16.69 3.11 8.66
N ARG A 33 15.78 2.85 7.76
CA ARG A 33 14.97 3.87 7.09
C ARG A 33 13.51 3.79 7.51
N LEU A 34 12.88 4.94 7.53
CA LEU A 34 11.45 5.08 7.85
C LEU A 34 10.76 5.87 6.74
N VAL A 35 9.78 5.27 6.09
CA VAL A 35 8.83 5.99 5.25
C VAL A 35 7.66 6.42 6.12
N TYR A 36 7.23 7.66 5.99
CA TYR A 36 6.07 8.16 6.72
C TYR A 36 5.30 9.19 5.91
N GLN A 37 4.01 9.21 6.13
CA GLN A 37 3.08 10.17 5.54
C GLN A 37 2.63 11.16 6.60
N LYS A 38 2.72 12.45 6.31
CA LYS A 38 2.27 13.53 7.19
C LYS A 38 1.27 14.45 6.49
N SER A 39 0.37 15.05 7.28
CA SER A 39 -0.53 16.08 6.79
C SER A 39 0.22 17.38 6.52
N ILE A 40 -0.13 18.04 5.41
CA ILE A 40 0.28 19.40 5.06
C ILE A 40 -0.99 20.24 4.82
N GLU A 41 -0.83 21.55 4.56
CA GLU A 41 -1.98 22.47 4.41
C GLU A 41 -3.00 22.03 3.34
N ASN A 42 -2.53 21.40 2.27
CA ASN A 42 -3.38 20.98 1.16
C ASN A 42 -3.16 19.49 0.80
N GLY A 43 -3.23 18.60 1.80
CA GLY A 43 -3.15 17.16 1.56
C GLY A 43 -2.07 16.45 2.36
N TYR A 44 -1.32 15.59 1.71
CA TYR A 44 -0.34 14.72 2.34
C TYR A 44 1.02 14.76 1.63
N GLU A 45 2.08 14.67 2.40
CA GLU A 45 3.44 14.50 1.90
C GLU A 45 4.00 13.17 2.40
N THR A 46 4.57 12.38 1.50
CA THR A 46 5.23 11.12 1.83
C THR A 46 6.74 11.33 1.81
N LEU A 47 7.38 11.07 2.94
CA LEU A 47 8.82 11.27 3.14
C LEU A 47 9.51 9.96 3.48
N ILE A 48 10.79 9.90 3.17
CA ILE A 48 11.70 8.89 3.69
C ILE A 48 12.75 9.55 4.57
N ALA A 49 12.93 9.01 5.78
CA ALA A 49 13.99 9.38 6.71
C ALA A 49 15.03 8.27 6.77
N ASP A 50 16.30 8.64 6.67
CA ASP A 50 17.44 7.79 6.96
C ASP A 50 17.86 8.06 8.41
N LEU A 51 17.71 7.06 9.29
CA LEU A 51 17.93 7.24 10.72
C LEU A 51 19.41 7.23 11.12
N VAL A 52 20.28 6.77 10.22
CA VAL A 52 21.74 6.79 10.45
C VAL A 52 22.29 8.19 10.18
N THR A 53 21.87 8.80 9.07
CA THR A 53 22.34 10.14 8.66
C THR A 53 21.50 11.28 9.21
N GLY A 54 20.25 10.99 9.63
CA GLY A 54 19.26 11.99 10.01
C GLY A 54 18.66 12.77 8.84
N SER A 55 18.96 12.36 7.60
CA SER A 55 18.43 13.03 6.41
C SER A 55 16.95 12.68 6.19
N LYS A 56 16.21 13.62 5.59
CA LYS A 56 14.81 13.46 5.22
C LYS A 56 14.61 14.02 3.81
N THR A 57 13.94 13.25 2.97
CA THR A 57 13.60 13.67 1.60
C THR A 57 12.17 13.27 1.27
N THR A 58 11.53 14.03 0.39
CA THR A 58 10.24 13.62 -0.19
C THR A 58 10.46 12.36 -1.03
N LEU A 59 9.62 11.36 -0.82
CA LEU A 59 9.78 10.06 -1.48
C LEU A 59 9.32 10.12 -2.95
N PHE A 60 8.22 10.83 -3.20
CA PHE A 60 7.69 11.09 -4.54
C PHE A 60 6.84 12.37 -4.53
N ASP A 61 6.66 12.96 -5.69
CA ASP A 61 5.72 14.06 -5.91
C ASP A 61 4.30 13.52 -6.07
N ALA A 62 3.37 13.97 -5.23
CA ALA A 62 2.00 13.46 -5.20
C ALA A 62 1.20 13.79 -6.48
N ILE A 63 1.48 14.95 -7.12
CA ILE A 63 0.79 15.35 -8.35
C ILE A 63 1.25 14.45 -9.50
N ASN A 64 2.55 14.23 -9.62
CA ASN A 64 3.11 13.36 -10.64
C ASN A 64 2.64 11.91 -10.46
N LEU A 65 2.55 11.44 -9.21
CA LEU A 65 2.05 10.10 -8.93
C LEU A 65 0.56 9.96 -9.27
N ALA A 66 -0.26 10.94 -8.91
CA ALA A 66 -1.68 10.95 -9.28
C ALA A 66 -1.88 10.91 -10.81
N ASN A 67 -1.09 11.69 -11.55
CA ASN A 67 -1.12 11.68 -13.02
C ASN A 67 -0.71 10.32 -13.59
N ALA A 68 0.37 9.72 -13.08
CA ALA A 68 0.84 8.41 -13.52
C ALA A 68 -0.19 7.30 -13.24
N ILE A 69 -0.88 7.35 -12.09
CA ILE A 69 -1.99 6.45 -11.81
C ILE A 69 -3.12 6.67 -12.83
N GLY A 70 -3.46 7.92 -13.13
CA GLY A 70 -4.49 8.26 -14.10
C GLY A 70 -4.20 7.77 -15.52
N GLU A 71 -2.93 7.71 -15.93
CA GLU A 71 -2.52 7.13 -17.21
C GLU A 71 -2.81 5.62 -17.29
N ILE A 72 -2.77 4.91 -16.17
CA ILE A 72 -3.06 3.46 -16.10
C ILE A 72 -4.55 3.21 -15.91
N THR A 73 -5.21 3.92 -14.99
CA THR A 73 -6.59 3.65 -14.57
C THR A 73 -7.64 4.37 -15.41
N GLY A 74 -7.23 5.40 -16.18
CA GLY A 74 -8.10 6.26 -16.97
C GLY A 74 -8.63 7.49 -16.23
N GLU A 75 -8.46 7.58 -14.90
CA GLU A 75 -8.87 8.72 -14.08
C GLU A 75 -7.81 9.02 -13.01
N ALA A 76 -7.30 10.26 -12.99
CA ALA A 76 -6.31 10.66 -12.02
C ALA A 76 -6.99 10.95 -10.65
N PRO A 77 -6.51 10.33 -9.55
CA PRO A 77 -7.02 10.63 -8.22
C PRO A 77 -6.64 12.06 -7.79
N ASP A 78 -7.37 12.61 -6.81
CA ASP A 78 -6.96 13.90 -6.21
C ASP A 78 -5.61 13.72 -5.48
N SER A 79 -4.58 14.40 -5.95
CA SER A 79 -3.24 14.32 -5.37
C SER A 79 -3.17 14.77 -3.90
N ARG A 80 -4.14 15.56 -3.45
CA ARG A 80 -4.25 16.01 -2.06
C ARG A 80 -4.81 14.94 -1.12
N GLU A 81 -5.58 14.00 -1.67
CA GLU A 81 -6.19 12.89 -0.95
C GLU A 81 -5.58 11.53 -1.35
N LEU A 82 -4.40 11.56 -1.97
CA LEU A 82 -3.73 10.36 -2.46
C LEU A 82 -3.24 9.50 -1.29
N GLU A 83 -4.04 8.53 -0.92
CA GLU A 83 -3.73 7.56 0.13
C GLU A 83 -3.05 6.33 -0.45
N VAL A 84 -1.74 6.31 -0.45
CA VAL A 84 -0.96 5.11 -0.76
C VAL A 84 -0.65 4.33 0.51
N ARG A 85 -0.66 3.00 0.43
CA ARG A 85 -0.46 2.08 1.55
C ARG A 85 0.69 1.10 1.23
N ASP A 86 1.13 0.37 2.25
CA ASP A 86 2.08 -0.74 2.14
C ASP A 86 3.34 -0.38 1.35
N ILE A 87 3.90 0.80 1.67
CA ILE A 87 5.02 1.36 0.94
C ILE A 87 6.30 0.61 1.28
N GLU A 88 6.91 0.01 0.27
CA GLU A 88 8.23 -0.62 0.32
C GLU A 88 9.18 0.10 -0.63
N VAL A 89 10.40 0.35 -0.16
CA VAL A 89 11.44 1.01 -0.95
C VAL A 89 12.66 0.10 -1.02
N ASN A 90 13.18 -0.10 -2.22
CA ASN A 90 14.39 -0.91 -2.36
C ASN A 90 15.65 -0.20 -1.78
N ALA A 91 16.71 -0.94 -1.55
CA ALA A 91 17.94 -0.41 -0.92
C ALA A 91 18.57 0.76 -1.70
N ALA A 92 18.44 0.76 -3.02
CA ALA A 92 18.97 1.79 -3.91
C ALA A 92 18.09 3.05 -4.00
N LEU A 93 16.87 3.05 -3.42
CA LEU A 93 15.88 4.12 -3.49
C LEU A 93 15.41 4.45 -4.93
N ASN A 94 15.59 3.55 -5.86
CA ASN A 94 15.21 3.75 -7.26
C ASN A 94 13.93 3.01 -7.64
N ASN A 95 13.32 2.27 -6.73
CA ASN A 95 12.05 1.61 -6.94
C ASN A 95 11.21 1.63 -5.65
N ILE A 96 9.95 2.00 -5.79
CA ILE A 96 8.96 2.06 -4.72
C ILE A 96 7.83 1.12 -5.11
N ARG A 97 7.49 0.17 -4.23
CA ARG A 97 6.26 -0.60 -4.31
C ARG A 97 5.25 -0.03 -3.34
N PHE A 98 4.00 0.04 -3.73
CA PHE A 98 2.91 0.53 -2.87
C PHE A 98 1.58 -0.01 -3.35
N ARG A 99 0.58 0.04 -2.47
CA ARG A 99 -0.82 -0.27 -2.78
C ARG A 99 -1.63 1.01 -2.88
N PHE A 100 -2.48 1.07 -3.91
CA PHE A 100 -3.46 2.13 -4.09
C PHE A 100 -4.75 1.53 -4.64
N ASP A 101 -5.90 1.84 -4.01
CA ASP A 101 -7.23 1.36 -4.37
C ASP A 101 -7.33 -0.17 -4.52
N GLY A 102 -6.66 -0.89 -3.62
CA GLY A 102 -6.63 -2.36 -3.61
C GLY A 102 -5.60 -3.01 -4.54
N GLU A 103 -5.00 -2.26 -5.44
CA GLU A 103 -4.06 -2.73 -6.45
C GLU A 103 -2.61 -2.40 -6.08
N ASP A 104 -1.68 -3.28 -6.44
CA ASP A 104 -0.26 -3.10 -6.20
C ASP A 104 0.44 -2.43 -7.39
N TYR A 105 1.32 -1.49 -7.08
CA TYR A 105 2.07 -0.71 -8.09
C TYR A 105 3.56 -0.73 -7.80
N SER A 106 4.34 -0.57 -8.86
CA SER A 106 5.78 -0.33 -8.81
C SER A 106 6.13 0.95 -9.54
N LEU A 107 6.82 1.87 -8.85
CA LEU A 107 7.29 3.14 -9.39
C LEU A 107 8.81 3.13 -9.50
N ASP A 108 9.34 3.31 -10.69
CA ASP A 108 10.74 3.67 -10.90
C ASP A 108 10.92 5.17 -10.62
N THR A 109 11.72 5.53 -9.62
CA THR A 109 11.85 6.93 -9.17
C THR A 109 12.68 7.80 -10.11
N ALA A 110 13.52 7.21 -10.95
CA ALA A 110 14.39 7.95 -11.86
C ALA A 110 13.66 8.35 -13.15
N SER A 111 12.90 7.43 -13.73
CA SER A 111 12.11 7.65 -14.95
C SER A 111 10.68 8.10 -14.66
N PHE A 112 10.24 7.98 -13.41
CA PHE A 112 8.85 8.13 -12.95
C PHE A 112 7.87 7.21 -13.71
N ASN A 113 8.36 6.03 -14.12
CA ASN A 113 7.56 5.01 -14.79
C ASN A 113 6.79 4.19 -13.75
N LEU A 114 5.46 4.28 -13.77
CA LEU A 114 4.55 3.52 -12.94
C LEU A 114 4.07 2.28 -13.68
N GLN A 115 4.05 1.16 -13.01
CA GLN A 115 3.50 -0.09 -13.52
C GLN A 115 2.54 -0.67 -12.46
N GLN A 116 1.34 -1.00 -12.88
CA GLN A 116 0.46 -1.83 -12.06
C GLN A 116 1.06 -3.24 -12.05
N LEU A 117 1.32 -3.74 -10.87
CA LEU A 117 1.76 -5.12 -10.72
C LEU A 117 0.51 -5.99 -10.91
N GLN A 118 0.57 -6.93 -11.81
CA GLN A 118 -0.41 -8.01 -11.78
C GLN A 118 -0.24 -8.68 -10.42
N GLU A 119 -1.34 -9.05 -9.77
CA GLU A 119 -1.29 -9.70 -8.46
C GLU A 119 -0.12 -10.69 -8.42
N ASP A 120 1.00 -10.21 -7.94
CA ASP A 120 1.98 -11.09 -7.33
C ASP A 120 1.18 -11.74 -6.21
N PRO A 121 1.11 -13.06 -6.09
CA PRO A 121 0.29 -13.66 -5.07
C PRO A 121 0.68 -13.02 -3.75
N ALA A 122 -0.11 -11.99 -3.38
CA ALA A 122 0.13 -11.15 -2.23
C ALA A 122 0.17 -12.09 -1.04
N HIS A 123 1.31 -12.13 -0.35
CA HIS A 123 1.59 -13.02 0.75
C HIS A 123 1.88 -14.48 0.34
N GLU A 124 3.01 -14.67 -0.36
CA GLU A 124 3.64 -15.98 -0.38
C GLU A 124 4.27 -16.27 0.99
N TYR A 125 3.80 -17.34 1.62
CA TYR A 125 4.39 -17.84 2.86
C TYR A 125 5.46 -18.89 2.50
N LEU A 126 6.71 -18.52 2.72
CA LEU A 126 7.83 -19.42 2.47
C LEU A 126 7.85 -20.58 3.49
N SER A 127 8.15 -21.78 2.99
CA SER A 127 8.50 -22.90 3.87
C SER A 127 9.76 -22.57 4.70
N PRO A 128 9.97 -23.23 5.85
CA PRO A 128 11.12 -22.95 6.72
C PRO A 128 12.48 -23.08 6.02
N ASP A 129 12.57 -23.94 5.02
CA ASP A 129 13.77 -24.18 4.20
C ASP A 129 13.82 -23.24 2.96
N GLY A 130 12.81 -22.42 2.74
CA GLY A 130 12.70 -21.51 1.59
C GLY A 130 12.49 -22.17 0.25
N SER A 131 12.28 -23.51 0.19
CA SER A 131 12.18 -24.26 -1.08
C SER A 131 10.80 -24.14 -1.72
N ARG A 132 9.79 -23.77 -0.95
CA ARG A 132 8.40 -23.64 -1.41
C ARG A 132 7.75 -22.38 -0.87
N ALA A 133 6.78 -21.87 -1.63
CA ALA A 133 5.95 -20.74 -1.25
C ALA A 133 4.46 -21.11 -1.38
N ALA A 134 3.67 -20.91 -0.33
CA ALA A 134 2.22 -21.09 -0.36
C ALA A 134 1.55 -19.74 -0.52
N PHE A 135 0.51 -19.65 -1.34
CA PHE A 135 -0.26 -18.43 -1.58
C PHE A 135 -1.70 -18.74 -1.96
N ILE A 136 -2.56 -17.73 -1.89
CA ILE A 136 -3.97 -17.84 -2.30
C ILE A 136 -4.12 -17.16 -3.68
N ARG A 137 -4.82 -17.86 -4.57
CA ARG A 137 -5.23 -17.33 -5.88
C ARG A 137 -6.62 -17.86 -6.19
N ASP A 138 -7.51 -17.00 -6.68
CA ASP A 138 -8.89 -17.35 -7.01
C ASP A 138 -9.57 -18.14 -5.88
N HIS A 139 -9.45 -17.63 -4.65
CA HIS A 139 -9.99 -18.24 -3.41
C HIS A 139 -9.43 -19.60 -3.03
N ASN A 140 -8.42 -20.12 -3.75
CA ASN A 140 -7.82 -21.44 -3.55
C ASN A 140 -6.37 -21.34 -3.11
N LEU A 141 -5.91 -22.39 -2.41
CA LEU A 141 -4.52 -22.52 -1.97
C LEU A 141 -3.65 -23.08 -3.10
N TRP A 142 -2.53 -22.42 -3.34
CA TRP A 142 -1.52 -22.79 -4.31
C TRP A 142 -0.16 -22.94 -3.66
N LEU A 143 0.70 -23.69 -4.31
CA LEU A 143 2.09 -23.90 -3.90
C LEU A 143 3.00 -23.61 -5.10
N ARG A 144 4.06 -22.85 -4.88
CA ARG A 144 5.12 -22.60 -5.86
C ARG A 144 6.44 -23.18 -5.36
N ASP A 145 7.14 -23.89 -6.22
CA ASP A 145 8.55 -24.24 -6.02
C ASP A 145 9.43 -23.02 -6.29
N THR A 146 10.27 -22.64 -5.33
CA THR A 146 11.04 -21.38 -5.42
C THR A 146 12.22 -21.46 -6.37
N LEU A 147 12.67 -22.66 -6.74
CA LEU A 147 13.78 -22.88 -7.66
C LEU A 147 13.31 -22.98 -9.11
N SER A 148 12.31 -23.81 -9.37
CA SER A 148 11.79 -24.04 -10.73
C SER A 148 10.69 -23.04 -11.12
N ASN A 149 10.09 -22.31 -10.16
CA ASN A 149 8.89 -21.50 -10.31
C ASN A 149 7.64 -22.27 -10.76
N ASP A 150 7.67 -23.62 -10.66
CA ASP A 150 6.50 -24.44 -10.94
C ASP A 150 5.41 -24.17 -9.90
N VAL A 151 4.18 -24.00 -10.37
CA VAL A 151 3.01 -23.67 -9.55
C VAL A 151 2.03 -24.83 -9.58
N THR A 152 1.57 -25.27 -8.40
CA THR A 152 0.62 -26.36 -8.24
C THR A 152 -0.57 -25.90 -7.41
N GLN A 153 -1.78 -26.06 -7.93
CA GLN A 153 -3.01 -25.82 -7.17
C GLN A 153 -3.25 -26.96 -6.19
N LEU A 154 -3.50 -26.64 -4.92
CA LEU A 154 -3.73 -27.64 -3.86
C LEU A 154 -5.22 -27.82 -3.55
N THR A 155 -6.05 -26.79 -3.74
CA THR A 155 -7.48 -26.85 -3.47
C THR A 155 -8.27 -26.37 -4.67
N PHE A 156 -9.54 -26.81 -4.82
CA PHE A 156 -10.34 -26.57 -6.03
C PHE A 156 -11.79 -26.14 -5.71
N ASP A 157 -12.10 -25.95 -4.43
CA ASP A 157 -13.44 -25.71 -3.90
C ASP A 157 -13.60 -24.32 -3.27
N GLY A 158 -12.58 -23.47 -3.35
CA GLY A 158 -12.64 -22.07 -2.95
C GLY A 158 -13.57 -21.25 -3.85
N GLN A 159 -14.41 -20.42 -3.26
CA GLN A 159 -15.36 -19.52 -3.94
C GLN A 159 -15.36 -18.16 -3.26
N GLU A 160 -15.92 -17.17 -3.93
CA GLU A 160 -16.21 -15.86 -3.32
C GLU A 160 -16.99 -16.07 -2.01
N ASP A 161 -16.60 -15.42 -0.92
CA ASP A 161 -17.10 -15.61 0.44
C ASP A 161 -16.76 -16.94 1.14
N TYR A 162 -16.17 -17.91 0.44
CA TYR A 162 -15.74 -19.22 0.95
C TYR A 162 -14.35 -19.60 0.47
N GLY A 163 -13.43 -18.65 0.50
CA GLY A 163 -12.03 -18.88 0.11
C GLY A 163 -11.17 -19.43 1.22
N TYR A 164 -10.03 -20.00 0.83
CA TYR A 164 -8.97 -20.39 1.76
C TYR A 164 -8.26 -19.12 2.29
N ALA A 165 -7.82 -19.17 3.55
CA ALA A 165 -7.18 -18.05 4.26
C ALA A 165 -8.00 -16.74 4.26
N THR A 166 -9.31 -16.84 4.13
CA THR A 166 -10.22 -15.70 4.32
C THR A 166 -10.60 -15.59 5.80
N ASN A 167 -10.74 -14.36 6.28
CA ASN A 167 -11.20 -14.10 7.63
C ASN A 167 -12.72 -14.23 7.72
N ASN A 168 -13.21 -15.46 7.85
CA ASN A 168 -14.64 -15.79 7.94
C ASN A 168 -15.33 -15.36 9.23
N ALA A 169 -14.69 -14.53 10.07
CA ALA A 169 -15.29 -14.04 11.30
C ALA A 169 -16.35 -12.93 11.10
N GLY A 170 -16.79 -12.68 9.87
CA GLY A 170 -17.81 -11.68 9.53
C GLY A 170 -17.32 -10.23 9.67
N TRP A 171 -16.02 -10.03 9.80
CA TRP A 171 -15.38 -8.72 9.82
C TRP A 171 -14.75 -8.51 8.44
N LEU A 172 -15.35 -7.63 7.66
CA LEU A 172 -14.67 -7.10 6.48
C LEU A 172 -13.42 -6.36 6.96
N ARG A 173 -12.25 -6.91 6.68
CA ARG A 173 -10.98 -6.20 6.79
C ARG A 173 -10.67 -5.68 5.41
N ASP A 174 -10.35 -4.37 5.33
CA ASP A 174 -9.92 -3.72 4.08
C ASP A 174 -8.48 -4.12 3.67
N ASP A 175 -7.85 -5.02 4.43
CA ASP A 175 -6.45 -5.39 4.34
C ASP A 175 -6.22 -6.79 3.70
N GLY A 176 -7.24 -7.37 3.06
CA GLY A 176 -7.11 -8.65 2.33
C GLY A 176 -7.00 -9.91 3.21
N PRO A 177 -6.72 -11.07 2.61
CA PRO A 177 -6.58 -12.33 3.36
C PRO A 177 -5.39 -12.29 4.32
N VAL A 178 -5.56 -12.95 5.45
CA VAL A 178 -4.53 -13.06 6.51
C VAL A 178 -3.39 -13.96 6.05
#